data_1c818bb0f5f160a6979e23711ba93395
#
_entry.id   1c818bb0f5f160a6979e23711ba93395
#
_cell.length_a   1.000
_cell.length_b   1.000
_cell.length_c   1.000
_cell.angle_alpha   90.00
_cell.angle_beta   90.00
_cell.angle_gamma   90.00
#
_symmetry.space_group_name_H-M   'P 1'
#
loop_
_entity.id
_entity.type
_entity.pdbx_description
1 polymer ?
#
loop_
_entity_poly.entity_id
_entity_poly.type
_entity_poly.pdbx_seq_one_letter_code
_entity_poly.pdbx_strand_id
1 'polypeptide(L)'
;MYVIMFFMRVVAGKYGGRPLKTLDGKTTRPTTDKVKGAIFNMIGPYFDGGRVLDLYAGSGSLAIEAISRGMEEAVLVEKDRRVQAIVSENIQMTKEPERFDLLKMESGRALEMVQGPFDLVLLDPPYAKEQISADLEKLEERQLLSQDVLVVCETDKEVELPEEIAGLGIWKQKIYGISKVTVYVR
;
A
#
# COMPACT_ATOMS: atom_id res chain seq x y z
N MET A 1 -16.83 24.34 10.09
CA MET A 1 -15.70 24.12 9.19
C MET A 1 -16.03 22.92 8.31
N TYR A 2 -16.30 23.17 7.04
CA TYR A 2 -16.62 22.09 6.10
C TYR A 2 -15.32 21.44 5.67
N VAL A 3 -15.09 20.21 6.09
CA VAL A 3 -14.02 19.38 5.53
C VAL A 3 -14.54 18.88 4.19
N ILE A 4 -14.02 19.42 3.09
CA ILE A 4 -14.31 18.88 1.77
C ILE A 4 -13.60 17.53 1.69
N MET A 5 -14.37 16.46 1.74
CA MET A 5 -13.83 15.10 1.58
C MET A 5 -13.82 14.78 0.10
N PHE A 6 -12.64 14.66 -0.48
CA PHE A 6 -12.49 14.06 -1.80
C PHE A 6 -12.73 12.56 -1.70
N PHE A 7 -13.52 12.04 -2.61
CA PHE A 7 -13.78 10.61 -2.68
C PHE A 7 -12.89 9.98 -3.73
N MET A 8 -12.11 8.98 -3.31
CA MET A 8 -11.54 8.00 -4.22
C MET A 8 -12.52 6.85 -4.36
N ARG A 9 -12.32 6.01 -5.38
CA ARG A 9 -13.14 4.81 -5.59
C ARG A 9 -12.28 3.57 -5.62
N VAL A 10 -12.87 2.45 -5.23
CA VAL A 10 -12.32 1.15 -5.62
C VAL A 10 -12.51 1.00 -7.13
N VAL A 11 -11.42 0.73 -7.86
CA VAL A 11 -11.44 0.74 -9.33
C VAL A 11 -12.04 -0.52 -9.88
N ALA A 12 -11.67 -1.70 -9.34
CA ALA A 12 -12.11 -2.98 -9.85
C ALA A 12 -12.28 -4.02 -8.74
N GLY A 13 -12.81 -5.19 -9.11
CA GLY A 13 -12.99 -6.32 -8.23
C GLY A 13 -14.29 -6.27 -7.42
N LYS A 14 -14.32 -7.02 -6.33
CA LYS A 14 -15.50 -7.27 -5.49
C LYS A 14 -16.15 -5.99 -4.95
N TYR A 15 -15.34 -4.98 -4.62
CA TYR A 15 -15.83 -3.70 -4.10
C TYR A 15 -15.85 -2.60 -5.16
N GLY A 16 -15.66 -2.92 -6.42
CA GLY A 16 -15.57 -1.96 -7.52
C GLY A 16 -16.69 -0.92 -7.54
N GLY A 17 -16.30 0.35 -7.75
CA GLY A 17 -17.20 1.50 -7.77
C GLY A 17 -17.55 2.09 -6.41
N ARG A 18 -17.22 1.43 -5.29
CA ARG A 18 -17.51 1.97 -3.95
C ARG A 18 -16.61 3.17 -3.63
N PRO A 19 -17.18 4.26 -3.09
CA PRO A 19 -16.41 5.45 -2.72
C PRO A 19 -15.56 5.19 -1.47
N LEU A 20 -14.36 5.77 -1.45
CA LEU A 20 -13.44 5.77 -0.31
C LEU A 20 -13.23 7.20 0.17
N LYS A 21 -13.23 7.39 1.47
CA LYS A 21 -12.93 8.68 2.09
C LYS A 21 -11.44 8.95 2.10
N THR A 22 -11.05 10.20 1.92
CA THR A 22 -9.67 10.68 2.07
C THR A 22 -9.64 11.90 2.96
N LEU A 23 -8.50 12.13 3.65
CA LEU A 23 -8.28 13.43 4.28
C LEU A 23 -7.96 14.46 3.20
N ASP A 24 -8.66 15.59 3.25
CA ASP A 24 -8.27 16.76 2.50
C ASP A 24 -7.12 17.46 3.25
N GLY A 25 -5.97 17.55 2.60
CA GLY A 25 -4.82 18.22 3.19
C GLY A 25 -3.58 18.13 2.31
N LYS A 26 -2.82 19.21 2.30
CA LYS A 26 -1.60 19.41 1.49
C LYS A 26 -0.45 18.44 1.78
N THR A 27 -0.59 17.54 2.74
CA THR A 27 0.47 16.63 3.21
C THR A 27 0.36 15.21 2.70
N THR A 28 -0.78 14.81 2.17
CA THR A 28 -0.96 13.49 1.57
C THR A 28 -1.38 13.65 0.13
N ARG A 29 -0.50 13.26 -0.80
CA ARG A 29 -0.86 13.12 -2.20
C ARG A 29 -1.68 11.84 -2.33
N PRO A 30 -3.00 11.91 -2.56
CA PRO A 30 -3.76 10.69 -2.80
C PRO A 30 -3.31 10.08 -4.12
N THR A 31 -3.00 8.80 -4.12
CA THR A 31 -2.88 8.03 -5.36
C THR A 31 -4.22 8.11 -6.07
N THR A 32 -4.26 8.74 -7.25
CA THR A 32 -5.49 8.88 -8.02
C THR A 32 -6.03 7.53 -8.45
N ASP A 33 -7.33 7.42 -8.71
CA ASP A 33 -7.94 6.19 -9.22
C ASP A 33 -7.24 5.69 -10.50
N LYS A 34 -6.81 6.60 -11.37
CA LYS A 34 -6.07 6.27 -12.59
C LYS A 34 -4.72 5.63 -12.29
N VAL A 35 -3.93 6.19 -11.38
CA VAL A 35 -2.63 5.65 -10.98
C VAL A 35 -2.81 4.33 -10.25
N LYS A 36 -3.76 4.24 -9.35
CA LYS A 36 -4.09 2.99 -8.64
C LYS A 36 -4.47 1.88 -9.62
N GLY A 37 -5.36 2.14 -10.56
CA GLY A 37 -5.71 1.21 -11.62
C GLY A 37 -4.51 0.75 -12.43
N ALA A 38 -3.63 1.68 -12.79
CA ALA A 38 -2.41 1.38 -13.53
C ALA A 38 -1.43 0.51 -12.72
N ILE A 39 -1.26 0.76 -11.43
CA ILE A 39 -0.44 -0.07 -10.53
C ILE A 39 -0.96 -1.51 -10.54
N PHE A 40 -2.24 -1.71 -10.27
CA PHE A 40 -2.81 -3.05 -10.19
C PHE A 40 -2.85 -3.77 -11.54
N ASN A 41 -3.05 -3.06 -12.65
CA ASN A 41 -2.92 -3.66 -13.99
C ASN A 41 -1.47 -4.12 -14.28
N MET A 42 -0.48 -3.42 -13.72
CA MET A 42 0.94 -3.78 -13.86
C MET A 42 1.31 -5.04 -13.08
N ILE A 43 0.76 -5.23 -11.88
CA ILE A 43 1.12 -6.31 -10.95
C ILE A 43 0.10 -7.45 -10.89
N GLY A 44 -1.08 -7.31 -11.50
CA GLY A 44 -2.14 -8.31 -11.50
C GLY A 44 -2.70 -8.56 -12.90
N PRO A 45 -3.93 -8.17 -13.22
CA PRO A 45 -4.82 -7.22 -12.50
C PRO A 45 -5.60 -7.82 -11.33
N TYR A 46 -5.67 -9.15 -11.23
CA TYR A 46 -6.37 -9.89 -10.18
C TYR A 46 -5.44 -10.89 -9.52
N PHE A 47 -5.77 -11.28 -8.29
CA PHE A 47 -5.00 -12.20 -7.46
C PHE A 47 -5.83 -13.41 -7.08
N ASP A 48 -5.19 -14.52 -6.81
CA ASP A 48 -5.79 -15.76 -6.33
C ASP A 48 -5.35 -16.02 -4.88
N GLY A 49 -5.86 -15.19 -3.99
CA GLY A 49 -5.48 -15.23 -2.58
C GLY A 49 -4.21 -14.46 -2.23
N GLY A 50 -3.67 -14.74 -1.06
CA GLY A 50 -2.46 -14.12 -0.54
C GLY A 50 -2.71 -12.99 0.45
N ARG A 51 -1.61 -12.50 1.05
CA ARG A 51 -1.62 -11.47 2.10
C ARG A 51 -0.89 -10.22 1.65
N VAL A 52 -1.50 -9.07 1.93
CA VAL A 52 -0.91 -7.76 1.63
C VAL A 52 -0.51 -7.03 2.92
N LEU A 53 0.65 -6.39 2.89
CA LEU A 53 1.11 -5.46 3.92
C LEU A 53 1.20 -4.05 3.31
N ASP A 54 0.47 -3.11 3.88
CA ASP A 54 0.54 -1.69 3.54
C ASP A 54 1.15 -0.94 4.73
N LEU A 55 2.45 -0.63 4.66
CA LEU A 55 3.21 -0.01 5.76
C LEU A 55 2.91 1.49 5.94
N TYR A 56 2.28 2.12 4.97
CA TYR A 56 1.96 3.55 4.96
C TYR A 56 0.55 3.74 4.39
N ALA A 57 -0.43 3.18 5.09
CA ALA A 57 -1.75 2.92 4.52
C ALA A 57 -2.53 4.16 4.10
N GLY A 58 -2.34 5.30 4.77
CA GLY A 58 -3.14 6.48 4.51
C GLY A 58 -4.63 6.16 4.62
N SER A 59 -5.40 6.44 3.58
CA SER A 59 -6.82 6.12 3.53
C SER A 59 -7.16 4.63 3.45
N GLY A 60 -6.15 3.77 3.25
CA GLY A 60 -6.33 2.34 3.01
C GLY A 60 -6.68 1.97 1.57
N SER A 61 -6.67 2.92 0.67
CA SER A 61 -7.12 2.76 -0.72
C SER A 61 -6.42 1.62 -1.47
N LEU A 62 -5.08 1.49 -1.35
CA LEU A 62 -4.31 0.45 -2.05
C LEU A 62 -4.58 -0.94 -1.46
N ALA A 63 -4.59 -1.08 -0.13
CA ALA A 63 -4.88 -2.36 0.52
C ALA A 63 -6.32 -2.83 0.23
N ILE A 64 -7.29 -1.92 0.28
CA ILE A 64 -8.70 -2.24 -0.06
C ILE A 64 -8.82 -2.66 -1.52
N GLU A 65 -8.12 -1.99 -2.44
CA GLU A 65 -8.06 -2.40 -3.84
C GLU A 65 -7.50 -3.81 -4.01
N ALA A 66 -6.42 -4.14 -3.30
CA ALA A 66 -5.80 -5.47 -3.34
C ALA A 66 -6.77 -6.58 -2.91
N ILE A 67 -7.50 -6.36 -1.80
CA ILE A 67 -8.53 -7.30 -1.34
C ILE A 67 -9.68 -7.38 -2.34
N SER A 68 -10.12 -6.24 -2.87
CA SER A 68 -11.17 -6.19 -3.91
C SER A 68 -10.81 -7.03 -5.13
N ARG A 69 -9.53 -7.11 -5.48
CA ARG A 69 -9.02 -7.84 -6.65
C ARG A 69 -8.61 -9.28 -6.36
N GLY A 70 -8.87 -9.79 -5.17
CA GLY A 70 -8.73 -11.22 -4.87
C GLY A 70 -7.73 -11.61 -3.80
N MET A 71 -7.00 -10.68 -3.18
CA MET A 71 -6.20 -11.02 -2.00
C MET A 71 -7.11 -11.31 -0.79
N GLU A 72 -6.63 -12.09 0.16
CA GLU A 72 -7.46 -12.60 1.25
C GLU A 72 -7.42 -11.74 2.50
N GLU A 73 -6.24 -11.27 2.88
CA GLU A 73 -6.00 -10.53 4.12
C GLU A 73 -5.09 -9.34 3.87
N ALA A 74 -5.36 -8.25 4.58
CA ALA A 74 -4.55 -7.04 4.55
C ALA A 74 -4.16 -6.61 5.97
N VAL A 75 -2.87 -6.34 6.15
CA VAL A 75 -2.36 -5.61 7.31
C VAL A 75 -2.04 -4.20 6.87
N LEU A 76 -2.67 -3.22 7.52
CA LEU A 76 -2.49 -1.79 7.24
C LEU A 76 -1.85 -1.13 8.45
N VAL A 77 -0.86 -0.28 8.19
CA VAL A 77 -0.16 0.46 9.25
C VAL A 77 -0.38 1.95 9.04
N GLU A 78 -0.88 2.63 10.06
CA GLU A 78 -1.10 4.09 10.02
C GLU A 78 -0.85 4.71 11.39
N LYS A 79 0.00 5.73 11.44
CA LYS A 79 0.38 6.41 12.69
C LYS A 79 -0.50 7.61 13.04
N ASP A 80 -1.03 8.32 12.05
CA ASP A 80 -1.84 9.52 12.29
C ASP A 80 -3.26 9.15 12.72
N ARG A 81 -3.64 9.58 13.92
CA ARG A 81 -4.96 9.27 14.51
C ARG A 81 -6.13 9.74 13.66
N ARG A 82 -6.00 10.86 12.96
CA ARG A 82 -7.04 11.40 12.09
C ARG A 82 -7.25 10.50 10.88
N VAL A 83 -6.15 10.01 10.32
CA VAL A 83 -6.15 9.09 9.18
C VAL A 83 -6.63 7.71 9.60
N GLN A 84 -6.29 7.24 10.81
CA GLN A 84 -6.80 5.97 11.36
C GLN A 84 -8.32 5.90 11.40
N ALA A 85 -8.98 7.01 11.73
CA ALA A 85 -10.45 7.08 11.71
C ALA A 85 -11.01 6.88 10.30
N ILE A 86 -10.38 7.50 9.31
CA ILE A 86 -10.78 7.40 7.90
C ILE A 86 -10.57 5.99 7.36
N VAL A 87 -9.41 5.40 7.57
CA VAL A 87 -9.16 4.03 7.09
C VAL A 87 -10.10 3.03 7.76
N SER A 88 -10.42 3.21 9.05
CA SER A 88 -11.41 2.38 9.74
C SER A 88 -12.80 2.48 9.09
N GLU A 89 -13.26 3.67 8.74
CA GLU A 89 -14.54 3.85 8.03
C GLU A 89 -14.50 3.20 6.63
N ASN A 90 -13.39 3.33 5.91
CA ASN A 90 -13.23 2.72 4.59
C ASN A 90 -13.23 1.18 4.68
N ILE A 91 -12.62 0.61 5.71
CA ILE A 91 -12.66 -0.83 5.97
C ILE A 91 -14.11 -1.29 6.26
N GLN A 92 -14.84 -0.57 7.10
CA GLN A 92 -16.25 -0.89 7.39
C GLN A 92 -17.13 -0.85 6.14
N MET A 93 -16.86 0.06 5.23
CA MET A 93 -17.58 0.19 3.96
C MET A 93 -17.47 -1.08 3.09
N THR A 94 -16.40 -1.86 3.23
CA THR A 94 -16.26 -3.13 2.49
C THR A 94 -17.27 -4.18 2.93
N LYS A 95 -17.83 -4.07 4.13
CA LYS A 95 -18.68 -5.08 4.79
C LYS A 95 -17.97 -6.41 5.10
N GLU A 96 -16.64 -6.42 5.02
CA GLU A 96 -15.77 -7.55 5.36
C GLU A 96 -14.59 -7.08 6.22
N PRO A 97 -14.84 -6.35 7.33
CA PRO A 97 -13.78 -5.76 8.15
C PRO A 97 -12.80 -6.81 8.72
N GLU A 98 -13.23 -8.05 8.85
CA GLU A 98 -12.43 -9.18 9.33
C GLU A 98 -11.23 -9.52 8.42
N ARG A 99 -11.25 -9.05 7.17
CA ARG A 99 -10.13 -9.23 6.22
C ARG A 99 -9.01 -8.23 6.43
N PHE A 100 -9.21 -7.23 7.28
CA PHE A 100 -8.30 -6.09 7.45
C PHE A 100 -7.86 -6.00 8.90
N ASP A 101 -6.55 -5.93 9.12
CA ASP A 101 -5.94 -5.67 10.42
C ASP A 101 -5.25 -4.31 10.40
N LEU A 102 -5.82 -3.33 11.09
CA LEU A 102 -5.29 -1.97 11.18
C LEU A 102 -4.41 -1.81 12.41
N LEU A 103 -3.10 -1.70 12.19
CA LEU A 103 -2.10 -1.42 13.21
C LEU A 103 -1.91 0.09 13.36
N LYS A 104 -2.35 0.64 14.50
CA LYS A 104 -2.30 2.06 14.83
C LYS A 104 -0.97 2.44 15.46
N MET A 105 0.09 2.44 14.65
CA MET A 105 1.47 2.64 15.11
C MET A 105 2.39 3.10 13.98
N GLU A 106 3.65 3.40 14.34
CA GLU A 106 4.73 3.66 13.40
C GLU A 106 5.12 2.39 12.62
N SER A 107 5.53 2.55 11.36
CA SER A 107 5.93 1.44 10.47
C SER A 107 7.06 0.58 11.05
N GLY A 108 8.08 1.21 11.63
CA GLY A 108 9.20 0.49 12.25
C GLY A 108 8.76 -0.44 13.39
N ARG A 109 7.84 0.03 14.25
CA ARG A 109 7.27 -0.80 15.30
C ARG A 109 6.39 -1.92 14.75
N ALA A 110 5.61 -1.63 13.71
CA ALA A 110 4.78 -2.64 13.05
C ALA A 110 5.64 -3.77 12.48
N LEU A 111 6.77 -3.43 11.83
CA LEU A 111 7.70 -4.42 11.30
C LEU A 111 8.30 -5.35 12.37
N GLU A 112 8.38 -4.91 13.63
CA GLU A 112 8.80 -5.78 14.75
C GLU A 112 7.71 -6.76 15.21
N MET A 113 6.45 -6.46 14.92
CA MET A 113 5.30 -7.19 15.47
C MET A 113 4.59 -8.09 14.46
N VAL A 114 4.54 -7.69 13.19
CA VAL A 114 3.80 -8.44 12.16
C VAL A 114 4.43 -9.80 11.89
N GLN A 115 3.59 -10.71 11.47
CA GLN A 115 4.00 -12.05 11.06
C GLN A 115 3.68 -12.27 9.59
N GLY A 116 4.69 -12.73 8.86
CA GLY A 116 4.58 -13.04 7.45
C GLY A 116 4.21 -14.50 7.17
N PRO A 117 4.42 -14.96 5.97
CA PRO A 117 4.89 -14.15 4.85
C PRO A 117 3.80 -13.29 4.21
N PHE A 118 4.21 -12.21 3.54
CA PHE A 118 3.36 -11.36 2.71
C PHE A 118 3.68 -11.58 1.23
N ASP A 119 2.64 -11.56 0.40
CA ASP A 119 2.72 -11.77 -1.04
C ASP A 119 2.75 -10.45 -1.82
N LEU A 120 2.19 -9.41 -1.22
CA LEU A 120 2.24 -8.04 -1.73
C LEU A 120 2.62 -7.09 -0.59
N VAL A 121 3.61 -6.25 -0.82
CA VAL A 121 4.01 -5.18 0.11
C VAL A 121 3.91 -3.84 -0.61
N LEU A 122 3.26 -2.87 0.04
CA LEU A 122 3.04 -1.53 -0.49
C LEU A 122 3.80 -0.54 0.38
N LEU A 123 4.67 0.27 -0.24
CA LEU A 123 5.53 1.24 0.42
C LEU A 123 5.38 2.62 -0.21
N ASP A 124 4.86 3.57 0.55
CA ASP A 124 4.73 4.98 0.16
C ASP A 124 5.12 5.90 1.33
N PRO A 125 6.38 5.84 1.81
CA PRO A 125 6.83 6.62 2.95
C PRO A 125 7.09 8.09 2.59
N PRO A 126 7.01 9.02 3.57
CA PRO A 126 7.26 10.43 3.35
C PRO A 126 8.73 10.75 2.97
N TYR A 127 9.69 9.94 3.40
CA TYR A 127 11.13 10.05 3.09
C TYR A 127 11.59 8.80 2.35
N ALA A 128 11.24 8.72 1.05
CA ALA A 128 11.20 7.47 0.32
C ALA A 128 12.53 6.72 0.25
N LYS A 129 13.65 7.37 -0.09
CA LYS A 129 14.89 6.66 -0.42
C LYS A 129 15.46 5.88 0.77
N GLU A 130 15.69 6.56 1.87
CA GLU A 130 16.28 5.95 3.07
C GLU A 130 15.30 5.00 3.75
N GLN A 131 14.03 5.39 3.79
CA GLN A 131 13.01 4.62 4.47
C GLN A 131 12.67 3.32 3.73
N ILE A 132 12.53 3.35 2.42
CA ILE A 132 12.26 2.14 1.61
C ILE A 132 13.41 1.14 1.74
N SER A 133 14.65 1.60 1.66
CA SER A 133 15.81 0.72 1.83
C SER A 133 15.82 0.05 3.19
N ALA A 134 15.61 0.80 4.26
CA ALA A 134 15.55 0.28 5.62
C ALA A 134 14.38 -0.70 5.80
N ASP A 135 13.22 -0.39 5.25
CA ASP A 135 12.04 -1.27 5.33
C ASP A 135 12.27 -2.60 4.59
N LEU A 136 12.86 -2.56 3.39
CA LEU A 136 13.16 -3.77 2.61
C LEU A 136 14.18 -4.67 3.31
N GLU A 137 15.23 -4.08 3.88
CA GLU A 137 16.22 -4.82 4.68
C GLU A 137 15.57 -5.49 5.89
N LYS A 138 14.70 -4.76 6.60
CA LYS A 138 14.00 -5.29 7.77
C LYS A 138 12.99 -6.38 7.42
N LEU A 139 12.25 -6.21 6.33
CA LEU A 139 11.30 -7.21 5.82
C LEU A 139 12.03 -8.53 5.50
N GLU A 140 13.18 -8.45 4.84
CA GLU A 140 13.99 -9.64 4.51
C GLU A 140 14.63 -10.25 5.76
N GLU A 141 15.26 -9.45 6.62
CA GLU A 141 15.85 -9.91 7.89
C GLU A 141 14.86 -10.71 8.73
N ARG A 142 13.61 -10.27 8.79
CA ARG A 142 12.54 -10.93 9.54
C ARG A 142 11.79 -12.01 8.77
N GLN A 143 12.21 -12.32 7.56
CA GLN A 143 11.58 -13.34 6.71
C GLN A 143 10.07 -13.09 6.49
N LEU A 144 9.70 -11.83 6.29
CA LEU A 144 8.31 -11.42 6.12
C LEU A 144 7.82 -11.48 4.66
N LEU A 145 8.71 -11.78 3.71
CA LEU A 145 8.41 -11.80 2.27
C LEU A 145 8.26 -13.23 1.76
N SER A 146 7.18 -13.50 1.03
CA SER A 146 7.00 -14.78 0.35
C SER A 146 7.99 -14.96 -0.81
N GLN A 147 8.09 -16.17 -1.34
CA GLN A 147 8.98 -16.48 -2.46
C GLN A 147 8.62 -15.68 -3.71
N ASP A 148 7.35 -15.52 -3.99
CA ASP A 148 6.82 -14.82 -5.18
C ASP A 148 6.32 -13.40 -4.86
N VAL A 149 6.91 -12.76 -3.85
CA VAL A 149 6.49 -11.44 -3.38
C VAL A 149 6.60 -10.38 -4.48
N LEU A 150 5.60 -9.49 -4.50
CA LEU A 150 5.63 -8.23 -5.21
C LEU A 150 5.77 -7.09 -4.20
N VAL A 151 6.78 -6.25 -4.34
CA VAL A 151 6.93 -5.05 -3.52
C VAL A 151 6.74 -3.82 -4.40
N VAL A 152 5.73 -3.03 -4.10
CA VAL A 152 5.37 -1.81 -4.85
C VAL A 152 5.78 -0.59 -4.04
N CYS A 153 6.69 0.20 -4.59
CA CYS A 153 7.16 1.44 -4.01
C CYS A 153 6.65 2.62 -4.83
N GLU A 154 5.96 3.56 -4.18
CA GLU A 154 5.57 4.83 -4.79
C GLU A 154 6.48 5.94 -4.24
N THR A 155 7.10 6.71 -5.14
CA THR A 155 8.02 7.80 -4.79
C THR A 155 7.76 9.01 -5.68
N ASP A 156 8.37 10.14 -5.36
CA ASP A 156 8.53 11.20 -6.33
C ASP A 156 9.41 10.70 -7.48
N LYS A 157 9.15 11.19 -8.69
CA LYS A 157 9.84 10.74 -9.92
C LYS A 157 11.37 10.93 -9.88
N GLU A 158 11.84 11.89 -9.10
CA GLU A 158 13.28 12.22 -8.95
C GLU A 158 14.01 11.27 -7.98
N VAL A 159 13.29 10.47 -7.21
CA VAL A 159 13.90 9.53 -6.25
C VAL A 159 14.46 8.32 -7.00
N GLU A 160 15.75 8.07 -6.83
CA GLU A 160 16.40 6.88 -7.36
C GLU A 160 16.54 5.81 -6.26
N LEU A 161 15.88 4.68 -6.48
CA LEU A 161 15.98 3.51 -5.62
C LEU A 161 17.06 2.55 -6.16
N PRO A 162 17.70 1.74 -5.29
CA PRO A 162 18.67 0.74 -5.72
C PRO A 162 18.08 -0.25 -6.73
N GLU A 163 18.85 -0.65 -7.74
CA GLU A 163 18.43 -1.69 -8.69
C GLU A 163 18.24 -3.04 -8.01
N GLU A 164 19.09 -3.32 -7.01
CA GLU A 164 19.01 -4.52 -6.17
C GLU A 164 19.15 -4.15 -4.70
N ILE A 165 18.32 -4.73 -3.84
CA ILE A 165 18.37 -4.55 -2.39
C ILE A 165 17.70 -5.72 -1.67
N ALA A 166 18.30 -6.20 -0.59
CA ALA A 166 17.73 -7.25 0.27
C ALA A 166 17.29 -8.51 -0.50
N GLY A 167 18.05 -8.91 -1.54
CA GLY A 167 17.72 -10.05 -2.38
C GLY A 167 16.58 -9.82 -3.37
N LEU A 168 16.15 -8.57 -3.52
CA LEU A 168 15.12 -8.16 -4.48
C LEU A 168 15.74 -7.33 -5.60
N GLY A 169 15.23 -7.48 -6.82
CA GLY A 169 15.60 -6.67 -7.98
C GLY A 169 14.42 -5.92 -8.58
N ILE A 170 14.68 -4.79 -9.24
CA ILE A 170 13.63 -4.06 -9.94
C ILE A 170 13.13 -4.88 -11.14
N TRP A 171 11.85 -5.19 -11.12
CA TRP A 171 11.17 -5.86 -12.23
C TRP A 171 10.54 -4.87 -13.21
N LYS A 172 9.83 -3.87 -12.68
CA LYS A 172 9.15 -2.83 -13.47
C LYS A 172 9.28 -1.48 -12.80
N GLN A 173 9.35 -0.44 -13.61
CA GLN A 173 9.34 0.94 -13.13
C GLN A 173 8.59 1.82 -14.13
N LYS A 174 7.72 2.69 -13.65
CA LYS A 174 6.94 3.58 -14.50
C LYS A 174 6.64 4.90 -13.80
N ILE A 175 6.70 5.99 -14.60
CA ILE A 175 6.39 7.34 -14.14
C ILE A 175 4.95 7.69 -14.51
N TYR A 176 4.22 8.22 -13.52
CA TYR A 176 2.87 8.75 -13.66
C TYR A 176 2.85 10.19 -13.15
N GLY A 177 2.93 11.17 -14.05
CA GLY A 177 3.03 12.58 -13.68
C GLY A 177 4.29 12.86 -12.87
N ILE A 178 4.12 13.19 -11.58
CA ILE A 178 5.21 13.46 -10.64
C ILE A 178 5.54 12.27 -9.74
N SER A 179 4.81 11.18 -9.87
CA SER A 179 5.04 9.94 -9.12
C SER A 179 5.77 8.90 -9.96
N LYS A 180 6.61 8.12 -9.31
CA LYS A 180 7.28 6.95 -9.87
C LYS A 180 6.83 5.72 -9.08
N VAL A 181 6.44 4.69 -9.81
CA VAL A 181 6.12 3.38 -9.24
C VAL A 181 7.23 2.41 -9.60
N THR A 182 7.85 1.82 -8.60
CA THR A 182 8.89 0.80 -8.74
C THR A 182 8.40 -0.52 -8.14
N VAL A 183 8.49 -1.60 -8.90
CA VAL A 183 8.10 -2.93 -8.45
C VAL A 183 9.34 -3.80 -8.34
N TYR A 184 9.58 -4.30 -7.13
CA TYR A 184 10.64 -5.27 -6.84
C TYR A 184 10.07 -6.69 -6.78
N VAL A 185 10.89 -7.65 -7.19
CA VAL A 185 10.64 -9.10 -7.08
C VAL A 185 11.92 -9.81 -6.65
N ARG A 186 11.82 -11.10 -6.23
CA ARG A 186 12.98 -11.96 -6.00
C ARG A 186 13.62 -12.39 -7.32
#